data_380578b06f502bd07aa58267102cbce8
#
_entry.id   380578b06f502bd07aa58267102cbce8
#
_cell.length_a   1.000
_cell.length_b   1.000
_cell.length_c   1.000
_cell.angle_alpha   90.00
_cell.angle_beta   90.00
_cell.angle_gamma   90.00
#
_symmetry.space_group_name_H-M   'P 1'
#
loop_
_entity.id
_entity.type
_entity.pdbx_description
1 polymer ?
#
loop_
_entity_poly.entity_id
_entity_poly.type
_entity_poly.pdbx_seq_one_letter_code
_entity_poly.pdbx_strand_id
1 'polypeptide(L)'
;MNNNSSERTLSIIKPDAVERELEIKIKKIFLDNKLNIIDSKKIQISKEEAEKFYKVHQTKPFYEKLCSYLSSGPIIAIILDGENAIQKNRDLMGVTDPKKAKDGTIRKLYGISIDKNSVHGSDSPENAKAEIDFFFN
;
A
#
# COMPACT_ATOMS: atom_id res chain seq x y z
N MET A 1 -29.25 -4.88 14.22
CA MET A 1 -28.63 -4.05 13.34
C MET A 1 -27.21 -4.41 13.16
N ASN A 2 -26.89 -4.43 12.00
CA ASN A 2 -25.56 -4.78 11.65
C ASN A 2 -24.63 -3.59 11.70
N ASN A 3 -23.54 -3.72 12.37
CA ASN A 3 -22.57 -2.65 12.49
C ASN A 3 -21.35 -2.89 11.64
N ASN A 4 -21.45 -3.82 10.72
CA ASN A 4 -20.32 -4.13 9.88
C ASN A 4 -20.23 -3.12 8.76
N SER A 5 -20.00 -1.87 9.13
CA SER A 5 -19.78 -0.91 8.09
C SER A 5 -18.47 -1.22 7.40
N SER A 6 -18.52 -1.17 6.11
CA SER A 6 -17.34 -1.30 5.32
C SER A 6 -16.43 -0.11 5.56
N GLU A 7 -15.16 -0.37 5.67
CA GLU A 7 -14.14 0.64 5.78
C GLU A 7 -13.29 0.59 4.52
N ARG A 8 -12.88 1.74 4.03
CA ARG A 8 -12.00 1.81 2.86
C ARG A 8 -10.60 2.20 3.26
N THR A 9 -9.63 1.63 2.57
CA THR A 9 -8.23 1.98 2.76
C THR A 9 -7.52 1.96 1.43
N LEU A 10 -6.39 2.63 1.36
CA LEU A 10 -5.55 2.62 0.17
C LEU A 10 -4.42 1.62 0.33
N SER A 11 -4.21 0.83 -0.71
CA SER A 11 -3.01 0.01 -0.84
C SER A 11 -2.27 0.46 -2.10
N ILE A 12 -0.94 0.39 -2.05
CA ILE A 12 -0.11 0.61 -3.22
C ILE A 12 0.78 -0.60 -3.39
N ILE A 13 0.80 -1.15 -4.61
CA ILE A 13 1.83 -2.12 -4.97
C ILE A 13 2.99 -1.30 -5.51
N LYS A 14 4.13 -1.39 -4.85
CA LYS A 14 5.31 -0.55 -5.13
C LYS A 14 6.09 -1.05 -6.34
N PRO A 15 6.99 -0.23 -6.90
CA PRO A 15 7.71 -0.58 -8.12
C PRO A 15 8.41 -1.94 -8.09
N ASP A 16 8.98 -2.36 -6.97
CA ASP A 16 9.68 -3.65 -6.90
C ASP A 16 8.75 -4.82 -7.17
N ALA A 17 7.52 -4.74 -6.68
CA ALA A 17 6.55 -5.81 -6.87
C ALA A 17 5.88 -5.72 -8.24
N VAL A 18 5.63 -4.51 -8.74
CA VAL A 18 5.09 -4.34 -10.10
C VAL A 18 6.07 -4.90 -11.13
N GLU A 19 7.36 -4.57 -10.98
CA GLU A 19 8.40 -5.03 -11.88
C GLU A 19 8.48 -6.55 -11.93
N ARG A 20 8.28 -7.21 -10.79
CA ARG A 20 8.31 -8.68 -10.71
C ARG A 20 6.96 -9.33 -11.03
N GLU A 21 6.00 -8.52 -11.50
CA GLU A 21 4.69 -9.02 -11.93
C GLU A 21 3.92 -9.73 -10.81
N LEU A 22 3.96 -9.15 -9.60
CA LEU A 22 3.30 -9.74 -8.45
C LEU A 22 1.89 -9.23 -8.21
N GLU A 23 1.38 -8.38 -9.11
CA GLU A 23 0.06 -7.77 -8.95
C GLU A 23 -1.05 -8.78 -8.67
N ILE A 24 -1.15 -9.81 -9.48
CA ILE A 24 -2.23 -10.79 -9.35
C ILE A 24 -2.11 -11.57 -8.04
N LYS A 25 -0.89 -11.95 -7.67
CA LYS A 25 -0.64 -12.69 -6.42
C LYS A 25 -1.00 -11.86 -5.19
N ILE A 26 -0.64 -10.58 -5.21
CA ILE A 26 -0.94 -9.68 -4.09
C ILE A 26 -2.43 -9.41 -4.01
N LYS A 27 -3.09 -9.14 -5.15
CA LYS A 27 -4.54 -8.93 -5.18
C LYS A 27 -5.30 -10.16 -4.69
N LYS A 28 -4.80 -11.35 -5.00
CA LYS A 28 -5.41 -12.59 -4.51
C LYS A 28 -5.36 -12.68 -2.99
N ILE A 29 -4.27 -12.23 -2.38
CA ILE A 29 -4.17 -12.23 -0.91
C ILE A 29 -5.28 -11.35 -0.31
N PHE A 30 -5.52 -10.17 -0.89
CA PHE A 30 -6.59 -9.30 -0.42
C PHE A 30 -7.95 -9.99 -0.54
N LEU A 31 -8.24 -10.54 -1.72
CA LEU A 31 -9.53 -11.18 -1.97
C LEU A 31 -9.75 -12.41 -1.09
N ASP A 32 -8.73 -13.21 -0.88
CA ASP A 32 -8.81 -14.39 -0.03
C ASP A 32 -9.08 -14.02 1.43
N ASN A 33 -8.79 -12.80 1.82
CA ASN A 33 -8.97 -12.31 3.18
C ASN A 33 -10.14 -11.33 3.30
N LYS A 34 -11.08 -11.39 2.37
CA LYS A 34 -12.33 -10.63 2.41
C LYS A 34 -12.15 -9.12 2.30
N LEU A 35 -11.12 -8.70 1.59
CA LEU A 35 -10.96 -7.31 1.19
C LEU A 35 -11.34 -7.21 -0.27
N ASN A 36 -12.39 -6.43 -0.55
CA ASN A 36 -12.85 -6.23 -1.92
C ASN A 36 -12.02 -5.13 -2.58
N ILE A 37 -11.75 -5.27 -3.86
CA ILE A 37 -11.05 -4.26 -4.64
C ILE A 37 -12.11 -3.41 -5.33
N ILE A 38 -12.25 -2.16 -4.87
CA ILE A 38 -13.26 -1.25 -5.39
C ILE A 38 -12.78 -0.60 -6.68
N ASP A 39 -11.50 -0.24 -6.71
CA ASP A 39 -10.88 0.36 -7.88
C ASP A 39 -9.39 0.09 -7.82
N SER A 40 -8.75 0.12 -8.99
CA SER A 40 -7.34 -0.17 -9.12
C SER A 40 -6.82 0.53 -10.36
N LYS A 41 -5.67 1.19 -10.25
CA LYS A 41 -5.05 1.78 -11.43
C LYS A 41 -3.53 1.69 -11.36
N LYS A 42 -2.95 1.42 -12.52
CA LYS A 42 -1.50 1.38 -12.68
C LYS A 42 -1.05 2.72 -13.24
N ILE A 43 -0.18 3.39 -12.53
CA ILE A 43 0.31 4.72 -12.91
C ILE A 43 1.77 4.84 -12.52
N GLN A 44 2.43 5.83 -13.12
CA GLN A 44 3.75 6.25 -12.64
C GLN A 44 3.62 7.72 -12.23
N ILE A 45 3.98 8.01 -11.00
CA ILE A 45 3.91 9.38 -10.48
C ILE A 45 5.28 10.04 -10.59
N SER A 46 5.26 11.38 -10.62
CA SER A 46 6.50 12.16 -10.60
C SER A 46 7.06 12.19 -9.18
N LYS A 47 8.33 12.57 -9.07
CA LYS A 47 8.94 12.75 -7.75
C LYS A 47 8.19 13.83 -6.95
N GLU A 48 7.75 14.91 -7.61
CA GLU A 48 6.96 15.95 -6.95
C GLU A 48 5.67 15.39 -6.37
N GLU A 49 4.99 14.52 -7.11
CA GLU A 49 3.78 13.88 -6.63
C GLU A 49 4.06 12.96 -5.44
N ALA A 50 5.16 12.22 -5.49
CA ALA A 50 5.57 11.37 -4.37
C ALA A 50 5.89 12.21 -3.13
N GLU A 51 6.49 13.37 -3.31
CA GLU A 51 6.78 14.29 -2.22
C GLU A 51 5.51 14.79 -1.57
N LYS A 52 4.48 15.09 -2.37
CA LYS A 52 3.18 15.48 -1.84
C LYS A 52 2.51 14.34 -1.08
N PHE A 53 2.58 13.14 -1.63
CA PHE A 53 1.98 11.97 -1.00
C PHE A 53 2.61 11.68 0.36
N TYR A 54 3.93 11.79 0.47
CA TYR A 54 4.66 11.52 1.70
C TYR A 54 4.95 12.76 2.53
N LYS A 55 4.24 13.86 2.29
CA LYS A 55 4.50 15.13 2.96
C LYS A 55 4.57 15.02 4.49
N VAL A 56 3.76 14.14 5.07
CA VAL A 56 3.76 13.92 6.52
C VAL A 56 5.11 13.40 7.04
N HIS A 57 5.95 12.87 6.15
CA HIS A 57 7.27 12.34 6.49
C HIS A 57 8.42 13.27 6.09
N GLN A 58 8.13 14.50 5.65
CA GLN A 58 9.15 15.37 5.03
C GLN A 58 10.33 15.71 5.94
N THR A 59 10.18 15.59 7.25
CA THR A 59 11.26 15.85 8.20
C THR A 59 12.07 14.62 8.55
N LYS A 60 11.70 13.46 8.03
CA LYS A 60 12.36 12.19 8.40
C LYS A 60 13.52 11.90 7.45
N PRO A 61 14.60 11.29 7.96
CA PRO A 61 15.80 11.07 7.14
C PRO A 61 15.57 10.19 5.92
N PHE A 62 14.55 9.31 5.95
CA PHE A 62 14.27 8.42 4.83
C PHE A 62 13.34 9.03 3.77
N TYR A 63 12.89 10.27 3.96
CA TYR A 63 11.90 10.90 3.08
C TYR A 63 12.35 10.94 1.62
N GLU A 64 13.58 11.38 1.37
CA GLU A 64 14.11 11.50 0.01
C GLU A 64 14.15 10.15 -0.71
N LYS A 65 14.63 9.12 -0.03
CA LYS A 65 14.69 7.77 -0.58
C LYS A 65 13.29 7.24 -0.88
N LEU A 66 12.35 7.48 0.05
CA LEU A 66 10.98 7.02 -0.08
C LEU A 66 10.33 7.62 -1.32
N CYS A 67 10.49 8.93 -1.50
CA CYS A 67 9.91 9.64 -2.66
C CYS A 67 10.57 9.21 -3.96
N SER A 68 11.89 9.12 -3.99
CA SER A 68 12.62 8.68 -5.18
C SER A 68 12.21 7.28 -5.58
N TYR A 69 12.06 6.40 -4.61
CA TYR A 69 11.70 5.02 -4.90
C TYR A 69 10.27 4.90 -5.42
N LEU A 70 9.31 5.56 -4.78
CA LEU A 70 7.92 5.46 -5.20
C LEU A 70 7.71 5.98 -6.63
N SER A 71 8.50 6.97 -7.04
CA SER A 71 8.40 7.56 -8.37
C SER A 71 9.31 6.89 -9.41
N SER A 72 10.08 5.88 -9.00
CA SER A 72 11.08 5.26 -9.87
C SER A 72 10.51 4.35 -10.97
N GLY A 73 9.26 3.95 -10.85
CA GLY A 73 8.62 3.06 -11.80
C GLY A 73 7.12 3.00 -11.58
N PRO A 74 6.41 2.22 -12.39
CA PRO A 74 4.97 2.09 -12.22
C PRO A 74 4.59 1.52 -10.86
N ILE A 75 3.49 2.03 -10.32
CA ILE A 75 2.87 1.54 -9.10
C ILE A 75 1.42 1.20 -9.40
N ILE A 76 0.78 0.43 -8.51
CA ILE A 76 -0.64 0.15 -8.64
C ILE A 76 -1.32 0.65 -7.37
N ALA A 77 -2.18 1.65 -7.52
CA ALA A 77 -2.98 2.17 -6.43
C ALA A 77 -4.31 1.43 -6.38
N ILE A 78 -4.72 0.99 -5.20
CA ILE A 78 -5.89 0.13 -5.02
C ILE A 78 -6.74 0.65 -3.87
N ILE A 79 -8.05 0.78 -4.11
CA ILE A 79 -9.00 1.03 -3.01
C ILE A 79 -9.50 -0.33 -2.53
N LEU A 80 -9.21 -0.64 -1.28
CA LEU A 80 -9.71 -1.84 -0.61
C LEU A 80 -10.89 -1.50 0.27
N ASP A 81 -11.87 -2.38 0.32
CA ASP A 81 -13.09 -2.20 1.10
C ASP A 81 -13.40 -3.47 1.86
N GLY A 82 -13.74 -3.34 3.11
CA GLY A 82 -14.11 -4.47 3.94
C GLY A 82 -14.23 -4.08 5.39
N GLU A 83 -14.61 -5.03 6.21
CA GLU A 83 -14.68 -4.83 7.65
C GLU A 83 -13.27 -4.66 8.20
N ASN A 84 -13.02 -3.59 8.94
CA ASN A 84 -11.70 -3.33 9.52
C ASN A 84 -10.58 -3.30 8.46
N ALA A 85 -10.87 -2.73 7.30
CA ALA A 85 -9.96 -2.83 6.16
C ALA A 85 -8.56 -2.27 6.45
N ILE A 86 -8.46 -1.17 7.19
CA ILE A 86 -7.15 -0.56 7.48
C ILE A 86 -6.27 -1.55 8.25
N GLN A 87 -6.78 -2.06 9.37
CA GLN A 87 -5.99 -2.96 10.19
C GLN A 87 -5.76 -4.30 9.49
N LYS A 88 -6.79 -4.81 8.82
CA LYS A 88 -6.67 -6.07 8.10
C LYS A 88 -5.58 -5.99 7.02
N ASN A 89 -5.58 -4.90 6.25
CA ASN A 89 -4.55 -4.70 5.25
C ASN A 89 -3.15 -4.63 5.88
N ARG A 90 -3.01 -3.91 6.98
CA ARG A 90 -1.72 -3.81 7.67
C ARG A 90 -1.25 -5.16 8.17
N ASP A 91 -2.15 -5.97 8.69
CA ASP A 91 -1.80 -7.33 9.15
C ASP A 91 -1.36 -8.20 7.97
N LEU A 92 -2.02 -8.08 6.83
CA LEU A 92 -1.64 -8.84 5.64
C LEU A 92 -0.30 -8.37 5.05
N MET A 93 0.00 -7.08 5.16
CA MET A 93 1.26 -6.54 4.68
C MET A 93 2.45 -7.02 5.49
N GLY A 94 2.29 -7.09 6.80
CA GLY A 94 3.38 -7.36 7.71
C GLY A 94 4.15 -6.10 8.11
N VAL A 95 5.08 -6.23 9.04
CA VAL A 95 5.88 -5.08 9.49
C VAL A 95 6.80 -4.57 8.37
N THR A 96 7.28 -3.34 8.54
CA THR A 96 8.05 -2.63 7.52
C THR A 96 9.27 -3.40 7.01
N ASP A 97 10.00 -4.04 7.91
CA ASP A 97 11.18 -4.83 7.53
C ASP A 97 10.75 -6.23 7.14
N PRO A 98 10.94 -6.63 5.86
CA PRO A 98 10.55 -7.97 5.42
C PRO A 98 11.19 -9.10 6.22
N LYS A 99 12.40 -8.90 6.71
CA LYS A 99 13.09 -9.92 7.51
C LYS A 99 12.42 -10.18 8.85
N LYS A 100 11.72 -9.18 9.38
CA LYS A 100 11.04 -9.26 10.67
C LYS A 100 9.56 -9.56 10.53
N ALA A 101 9.04 -9.57 9.30
CA ALA A 101 7.62 -9.80 9.04
C ALA A 101 7.29 -11.27 9.29
N LYS A 102 6.05 -11.51 9.74
CA LYS A 102 5.57 -12.87 9.99
C LYS A 102 5.41 -13.64 8.70
N ASP A 103 5.59 -14.95 8.79
CA ASP A 103 5.36 -15.84 7.64
C ASP A 103 3.95 -15.63 7.09
N GLY A 104 3.84 -15.67 5.78
CA GLY A 104 2.56 -15.52 5.09
C GLY A 104 2.16 -14.08 4.79
N THR A 105 2.85 -13.10 5.37
CA THR A 105 2.58 -11.69 5.04
C THR A 105 3.19 -11.34 3.70
N ILE A 106 2.63 -10.30 3.06
CA ILE A 106 3.10 -9.87 1.73
C ILE A 106 4.58 -9.50 1.77
N ARG A 107 5.00 -8.76 2.79
CA ARG A 107 6.39 -8.33 2.91
C ARG A 107 7.33 -9.51 3.17
N LYS A 108 6.90 -10.50 3.95
CA LYS A 108 7.72 -11.69 4.16
C LYS A 108 7.87 -12.48 2.87
N LEU A 109 6.79 -12.60 2.11
CA LEU A 109 6.79 -13.38 0.87
C LEU A 109 7.58 -12.68 -0.24
N TYR A 110 7.44 -11.37 -0.36
CA TYR A 110 7.88 -10.63 -1.56
C TYR A 110 8.82 -9.47 -1.29
N GLY A 111 8.88 -8.95 -0.08
CA GLY A 111 9.72 -7.79 0.21
C GLY A 111 11.20 -8.10 0.05
N ILE A 112 11.95 -7.16 -0.48
CA ILE A 112 13.38 -7.29 -0.73
C ILE A 112 14.17 -6.65 0.41
N SER A 113 13.76 -5.47 0.83
CA SER A 113 14.44 -4.70 1.89
C SER A 113 13.43 -3.76 2.54
N ILE A 114 13.85 -3.02 3.55
CA ILE A 114 13.00 -2.04 4.20
C ILE A 114 12.48 -1.01 3.19
N ASP A 115 13.33 -0.58 2.25
CA ASP A 115 12.94 0.40 1.23
C ASP A 115 12.09 -0.24 0.13
N LYS A 116 12.45 -1.46 -0.29
CA LYS A 116 11.76 -2.20 -1.36
C LYS A 116 10.90 -3.30 -0.75
N ASN A 117 9.88 -2.88 -0.01
CA ASN A 117 9.06 -3.81 0.76
C ASN A 117 7.69 -4.11 0.15
N SER A 118 7.56 -3.88 -1.13
CA SER A 118 6.48 -4.35 -2.02
C SER A 118 5.16 -3.61 -1.92
N VAL A 119 4.71 -3.21 -0.74
CA VAL A 119 3.37 -2.63 -0.56
C VAL A 119 3.36 -1.48 0.43
N HIS A 120 2.37 -0.62 0.28
CA HIS A 120 2.03 0.46 1.21
C HIS A 120 0.56 0.31 1.59
N GLY A 121 0.21 0.67 2.80
CA GLY A 121 -1.18 0.74 3.25
C GLY A 121 -1.39 1.91 4.18
N SER A 122 -2.57 2.53 4.10
CA SER A 122 -2.94 3.62 5.01
C SER A 122 -2.95 3.13 6.46
N ASP A 123 -2.63 4.01 7.39
CA ASP A 123 -2.51 3.66 8.81
C ASP A 123 -3.63 4.21 9.69
N SER A 124 -4.53 5.01 9.14
CA SER A 124 -5.64 5.59 9.89
C SER A 124 -6.78 5.95 8.94
N PRO A 125 -8.00 6.12 9.46
CA PRO A 125 -9.13 6.56 8.62
C PRO A 125 -8.86 7.89 7.92
N GLU A 126 -8.25 8.85 8.62
CA GLU A 126 -7.93 10.15 8.05
C GLU A 126 -6.93 10.03 6.91
N ASN A 127 -5.87 9.27 7.12
CA ASN A 127 -4.87 9.06 6.09
C ASN A 127 -5.42 8.25 4.92
N ALA A 128 -6.27 7.26 5.19
CA ALA A 128 -6.92 6.49 4.13
C ALA A 128 -7.72 7.39 3.21
N LYS A 129 -8.53 8.29 3.78
CA LYS A 129 -9.32 9.21 2.97
C LYS A 129 -8.44 10.13 2.13
N ALA A 130 -7.43 10.73 2.73
CA ALA A 130 -6.52 11.62 2.02
C ALA A 130 -5.76 10.88 0.91
N GLU A 131 -5.30 9.69 1.18
CA GLU A 131 -4.53 8.90 0.21
C GLU A 131 -5.40 8.41 -0.94
N ILE A 132 -6.62 7.99 -0.65
CA ILE A 132 -7.58 7.62 -1.70
C ILE A 132 -7.87 8.81 -2.60
N ASP A 133 -8.15 9.97 -1.99
CA ASP A 133 -8.43 11.18 -2.75
C ASP A 133 -7.24 11.59 -3.63
N PHE A 134 -6.03 11.37 -3.14
CA PHE A 134 -4.82 11.71 -3.90
C PHE A 134 -4.75 10.96 -5.24
N PHE A 135 -5.10 9.68 -5.23
CA PHE A 135 -4.98 8.86 -6.43
C PHE A 135 -6.26 8.76 -7.27
N PHE A 136 -7.43 8.92 -6.65
CA PHE A 136 -8.71 8.61 -7.32
C PHE A 136 -9.65 9.80 -7.44
N ASN A 137 -9.15 10.98 -7.23
CA ASN A 137 -9.98 12.19 -7.44
C ASN A 137 -9.49 13.02 -8.60
#